data_329b5e4f19aa632cd533d416ba607ec6
#
_entry.id   329b5e4f19aa632cd533d416ba607ec6
#
_cell.length_a   1.000
_cell.length_b   1.000
_cell.length_c   1.000
_cell.angle_alpha   90.00
_cell.angle_beta   90.00
_cell.angle_gamma   90.00
#
_symmetry.space_group_name_H-M   'P 1'
#
loop_
_entity.id
_entity.type
_entity.pdbx_description
1 polymer ?
#
loop_
_entity_poly.entity_id
_entity_poly.type
_entity_poly.pdbx_seq_one_letter_code
_entity_poly.pdbx_strand_id
1 'polypeptide(L)'
;NIAKAIIVTIIVVLLTGLNLSGIKATKIVNNIVTTGKLLPLIIFIAVGLFFINGSNFTPFFTPGTLKDGTVMTSGAAIGAAALTIFYAFTGFENIAVAAEDMENPEKDVPKSILLVILLCSVFYIAIIGIAIGILGPGLAKETAPVQAAFTKIIGNAGKYLVGAGTLVSIGGINIAASIGTPRSGA
;
A
#
# COMPACT_ATOMS: atom_id res chain seq x y z
N ASN A 1 17.40 -3.34 23.42
CA ASN A 1 17.36 -2.46 22.25
C ASN A 1 16.76 -1.08 22.58
N ILE A 2 17.53 -0.29 23.36
CA ILE A 2 17.15 1.06 23.85
C ILE A 2 16.78 1.99 22.67
N ALA A 3 17.51 1.96 21.55
CA ALA A 3 17.22 2.78 20.38
C ALA A 3 15.82 2.51 19.78
N LYS A 4 15.38 1.25 19.72
CA LYS A 4 14.02 0.92 19.27
C LYS A 4 12.96 1.46 20.23
N ALA A 5 13.18 1.34 21.54
CA ALA A 5 12.27 1.87 22.54
C ALA A 5 12.13 3.40 22.42
N ILE A 6 13.24 4.11 22.26
CA ILE A 6 13.25 5.56 22.09
C ILE A 6 12.46 5.95 20.84
N ILE A 7 12.69 5.29 19.69
CA ILE A 7 11.98 5.59 18.44
C ILE A 7 10.46 5.37 18.61
N VAL A 8 10.06 4.24 19.21
CA VAL A 8 8.64 3.95 19.45
C VAL A 8 8.02 5.00 20.37
N THR A 9 8.69 5.37 21.45
CA THR A 9 8.22 6.40 22.39
C THR A 9 8.04 7.74 21.68
N ILE A 10 9.00 8.16 20.85
CA ILE A 10 8.90 9.41 20.07
C ILE A 10 7.68 9.36 19.14
N ILE A 11 7.47 8.25 18.42
CA ILE A 11 6.33 8.09 17.53
C ILE A 11 5.01 8.20 18.31
N VAL A 12 4.89 7.50 19.44
CA VAL A 12 3.68 7.54 20.28
C VAL A 12 3.41 8.95 20.79
N VAL A 13 4.43 9.66 21.29
CA VAL A 13 4.29 11.04 21.79
C VAL A 13 3.85 11.98 20.65
N LEU A 14 4.44 11.86 19.46
CA LEU A 14 4.05 12.68 18.30
C LEU A 14 2.61 12.40 17.86
N LEU A 15 2.18 11.14 17.81
CA LEU A 15 0.81 10.76 17.46
C LEU A 15 -0.20 11.28 18.49
N THR A 16 0.13 11.14 19.78
CA THR A 16 -0.73 11.67 20.86
C THR A 16 -0.83 13.19 20.79
N GLY A 17 0.29 13.88 20.59
CA GLY A 17 0.31 15.34 20.41
C GLY A 17 -0.51 15.80 19.21
N LEU A 18 -0.45 15.07 18.10
CA LEU A 18 -1.24 15.35 16.91
C LEU A 18 -2.75 15.18 17.18
N ASN A 19 -3.15 14.12 17.89
CA ASN A 19 -4.55 13.93 18.28
C ASN A 19 -5.07 15.03 19.20
N LEU A 20 -4.24 15.50 20.14
CA LEU A 20 -4.58 16.61 21.05
C LEU A 20 -4.66 17.97 20.32
N SER A 21 -4.01 18.12 19.17
CA SER A 21 -4.02 19.34 18.34
C SER A 21 -5.35 19.58 17.60
N GLY A 22 -6.29 18.66 17.71
CA GLY A 22 -7.63 18.78 17.17
C GLY A 22 -7.80 18.27 15.73
N ILE A 23 -9.07 18.10 15.34
CA ILE A 23 -9.50 17.45 14.09
C ILE A 23 -8.93 18.14 12.83
N LYS A 24 -8.85 19.48 12.82
CA LYS A 24 -8.36 20.22 11.66
C LYS A 24 -6.89 19.93 11.36
N ALA A 25 -6.03 19.95 12.39
CA ALA A 25 -4.60 19.65 12.23
C ALA A 25 -4.41 18.21 11.73
N THR A 26 -5.15 17.28 12.32
CA THR A 26 -5.09 15.86 11.96
C THR A 26 -5.54 15.61 10.51
N LYS A 27 -6.61 16.25 10.03
CA LYS A 27 -7.05 16.16 8.63
C LYS A 27 -5.98 16.70 7.66
N ILE A 28 -5.33 17.81 7.96
CA ILE A 28 -4.27 18.39 7.12
C ILE A 28 -3.07 17.42 7.03
N VAL A 29 -2.60 16.93 8.17
CA VAL A 29 -1.48 15.97 8.20
C VAL A 29 -1.83 14.70 7.46
N ASN A 30 -3.03 14.14 7.64
CA ASN A 30 -3.48 12.96 6.93
C ASN A 30 -3.52 13.18 5.41
N ASN A 31 -3.97 14.34 4.93
CA ASN A 31 -3.98 14.67 3.51
C ASN A 31 -2.56 14.78 2.93
N ILE A 32 -1.64 15.44 3.64
CA ILE A 32 -0.23 15.54 3.24
C ILE A 32 0.40 14.14 3.15
N VAL A 33 0.20 13.32 4.16
CA VAL A 33 0.72 11.95 4.20
C VAL A 33 0.10 11.08 3.10
N THR A 34 -1.20 11.22 2.85
CA THR A 34 -1.88 10.48 1.79
C THR A 34 -1.34 10.86 0.41
N THR A 35 -1.15 12.15 0.16
CA THR A 35 -0.52 12.62 -1.08
C THR A 35 0.91 12.12 -1.18
N GLY A 36 1.69 12.21 -0.10
CA GLY A 36 3.09 11.79 -0.04
C GLY A 36 3.30 10.29 -0.29
N LYS A 37 2.36 9.42 0.13
CA LYS A 37 2.44 7.97 -0.15
C LYS A 37 1.97 7.60 -1.56
N LEU A 38 1.01 8.33 -2.13
CA LEU A 38 0.49 8.06 -3.47
C LEU A 38 1.43 8.57 -4.56
N LEU A 39 2.09 9.70 -4.34
CA LEU A 39 2.94 10.34 -5.34
C LEU A 39 4.03 9.40 -5.89
N PRO A 40 4.84 8.69 -5.08
CA PRO A 40 5.83 7.74 -5.59
C PRO A 40 5.22 6.60 -6.41
N LEU A 41 4.02 6.13 -6.04
CA LEU A 41 3.33 5.06 -6.76
C LEU A 41 2.82 5.55 -8.12
N ILE A 42 2.26 6.76 -8.18
CA ILE A 42 1.81 7.38 -9.43
C ILE A 42 3.01 7.60 -10.36
N ILE A 43 4.13 8.12 -9.84
CA ILE A 43 5.36 8.30 -10.63
C ILE A 43 5.86 6.94 -11.11
N PHE A 44 5.87 5.90 -10.25
CA PHE A 44 6.25 4.55 -10.63
C PHE A 44 5.37 4.01 -11.77
N ILE A 45 4.05 4.20 -11.70
CA ILE A 45 3.13 3.78 -12.76
C ILE A 45 3.42 4.56 -14.06
N ALA A 46 3.47 5.88 -13.98
CA ALA A 46 3.65 6.73 -15.16
C ALA A 46 4.97 6.45 -15.89
N VAL A 47 6.06 6.33 -15.14
CA VAL A 47 7.39 6.06 -15.72
C VAL A 47 7.52 4.59 -16.10
N GLY A 48 7.08 3.68 -15.23
CA GLY A 48 7.26 2.24 -15.41
C GLY A 48 6.55 1.66 -16.63
N LEU A 49 5.43 2.27 -17.06
CA LEU A 49 4.72 1.88 -18.28
C LEU A 49 5.62 1.89 -19.53
N PHE A 50 6.59 2.78 -19.60
CA PHE A 50 7.51 2.88 -20.74
C PHE A 50 8.64 1.84 -20.72
N PHE A 51 8.80 1.12 -19.61
CA PHE A 51 9.88 0.13 -19.43
C PHE A 51 9.38 -1.31 -19.35
N ILE A 52 8.13 -1.54 -19.69
CA ILE A 52 7.55 -2.88 -19.70
C ILE A 52 8.14 -3.68 -20.85
N ASN A 53 8.66 -4.87 -20.53
CA ASN A 53 9.03 -5.87 -21.51
C ASN A 53 7.96 -6.97 -21.58
N GLY A 54 7.25 -7.03 -22.71
CA GLY A 54 6.16 -7.99 -22.93
C GLY A 54 6.58 -9.45 -22.79
N SER A 55 7.85 -9.79 -23.06
CA SER A 55 8.36 -11.17 -22.91
C SER A 55 8.35 -11.66 -21.45
N ASN A 56 8.33 -10.72 -20.48
CA ASN A 56 8.29 -11.05 -19.05
C ASN A 56 6.94 -11.62 -18.60
N PHE A 57 5.90 -11.54 -19.43
CA PHE A 57 4.58 -12.12 -19.16
C PHE A 57 4.42 -13.55 -19.70
N THR A 58 5.43 -14.10 -20.31
CA THR A 58 5.39 -15.47 -20.87
C THR A 58 6.41 -16.38 -20.18
N PRO A 59 5.98 -17.57 -19.69
CA PRO A 59 4.61 -18.10 -19.68
C PRO A 59 3.74 -17.41 -18.61
N PHE A 60 2.45 -17.13 -18.94
CA PHE A 60 1.54 -16.42 -18.05
C PHE A 60 1.16 -17.23 -16.81
N PHE A 61 1.02 -18.55 -16.96
CA PHE A 61 0.76 -19.49 -15.87
C PHE A 61 1.99 -20.33 -15.59
N THR A 62 2.56 -20.16 -14.40
CA THR A 62 3.69 -20.95 -13.92
C THR A 62 3.31 -21.66 -12.62
N PRO A 63 3.84 -22.87 -12.38
CA PRO A 63 3.75 -23.51 -11.08
C PRO A 63 4.39 -22.61 -10.03
N GLY A 64 3.75 -22.50 -8.88
CA GLY A 64 4.32 -21.80 -7.72
C GLY A 64 5.27 -22.71 -6.96
N THR A 65 6.32 -22.15 -6.35
CA THR A 65 7.20 -22.89 -5.44
C THR A 65 7.14 -22.24 -4.07
N LEU A 66 6.80 -23.02 -3.05
CA LEU A 66 6.83 -22.58 -1.66
C LEU A 66 8.27 -22.44 -1.15
N LYS A 67 8.45 -21.75 -0.03
CA LYS A 67 9.78 -21.56 0.59
C LYS A 67 10.46 -22.87 1.01
N ASP A 68 9.66 -23.91 1.23
CA ASP A 68 10.12 -25.29 1.56
C ASP A 68 10.49 -26.12 0.32
N GLY A 69 10.37 -25.55 -0.88
CA GLY A 69 10.66 -26.23 -2.15
C GLY A 69 9.48 -27.00 -2.74
N THR A 70 8.32 -27.04 -2.07
CA THR A 70 7.12 -27.71 -2.58
C THR A 70 6.59 -27.00 -3.82
N VAL A 71 6.41 -27.73 -4.92
CA VAL A 71 5.84 -27.21 -6.16
C VAL A 71 4.31 -27.28 -6.09
N MET A 72 3.68 -26.13 -6.23
CA MET A 72 2.22 -26.01 -6.30
C MET A 72 1.76 -25.95 -7.75
N THR A 73 0.60 -26.54 -8.05
CA THR A 73 -0.06 -26.31 -9.34
C THR A 73 -0.37 -24.83 -9.53
N SER A 74 -0.48 -24.36 -10.76
CA SER A 74 -0.82 -22.96 -11.05
C SER A 74 -2.13 -22.53 -10.39
N GLY A 75 -3.13 -23.42 -10.31
CA GLY A 75 -4.39 -23.12 -9.61
C GLY A 75 -4.22 -22.92 -8.10
N ALA A 76 -3.43 -23.79 -7.45
CA ALA A 76 -3.14 -23.65 -6.02
C ALA A 76 -2.31 -22.38 -5.74
N ALA A 77 -1.37 -22.02 -6.61
CA ALA A 77 -0.59 -20.79 -6.51
C ALA A 77 -1.47 -19.54 -6.64
N ILE A 78 -2.44 -19.54 -7.57
CA ILE A 78 -3.42 -18.46 -7.71
C ILE A 78 -4.29 -18.33 -6.44
N GLY A 79 -4.76 -19.46 -5.90
CA GLY A 79 -5.54 -19.45 -4.65
C GLY A 79 -4.77 -18.87 -3.46
N ALA A 80 -3.50 -19.27 -3.29
CA ALA A 80 -2.64 -18.74 -2.24
C ALA A 80 -2.35 -17.23 -2.44
N ALA A 81 -2.13 -16.80 -3.68
CA ALA A 81 -1.96 -15.39 -4.02
C ALA A 81 -3.24 -14.59 -3.74
N ALA A 82 -4.42 -15.12 -4.06
CA ALA A 82 -5.70 -14.47 -3.82
C ALA A 82 -5.93 -14.21 -2.32
N LEU A 83 -5.60 -15.16 -1.45
CA LEU A 83 -5.67 -14.98 0.01
C LEU A 83 -4.73 -13.86 0.50
N THR A 84 -3.53 -13.78 -0.06
CA THR A 84 -2.56 -12.74 0.28
C THR A 84 -3.03 -11.36 -0.21
N ILE A 85 -3.57 -11.30 -1.43
CA ILE A 85 -4.10 -10.06 -2.03
C ILE A 85 -5.32 -9.57 -1.27
N PHE A 86 -6.17 -10.46 -0.78
CA PHE A 86 -7.35 -10.11 0.02
C PHE A 86 -6.97 -9.24 1.23
N TYR A 87 -5.86 -9.56 1.89
CA TYR A 87 -5.33 -8.75 2.98
C TYR A 87 -5.01 -7.30 2.56
N ALA A 88 -4.60 -7.09 1.32
CA ALA A 88 -4.28 -5.75 0.80
C ALA A 88 -5.52 -4.85 0.64
N PHE A 89 -6.71 -5.43 0.64
CA PHE A 89 -7.98 -4.69 0.59
C PHE A 89 -8.57 -4.40 1.97
N THR A 90 -7.98 -4.89 3.07
CA THR A 90 -8.46 -4.57 4.42
C THR A 90 -8.30 -3.09 4.71
N GLY A 91 -9.19 -2.53 5.54
CA GLY A 91 -9.19 -1.13 5.94
C GLY A 91 -10.33 -0.29 5.35
N PHE A 92 -11.03 -0.76 4.31
CA PHE A 92 -12.20 -0.06 3.75
C PHE A 92 -13.37 -0.01 4.74
N GLU A 93 -13.43 -0.93 5.69
CA GLU A 93 -14.42 -0.98 6.77
C GLU A 93 -14.39 0.27 7.66
N ASN A 94 -13.25 0.96 7.74
CA ASN A 94 -13.14 2.22 8.48
C ASN A 94 -13.98 3.37 7.89
N ILE A 95 -14.47 3.22 6.66
CA ILE A 95 -15.41 4.18 6.06
C ILE A 95 -16.71 4.22 6.85
N ALA A 96 -17.14 3.08 7.41
CA ALA A 96 -18.34 3.02 8.26
C ALA A 96 -18.19 3.85 9.54
N VAL A 97 -16.99 3.90 10.12
CA VAL A 97 -16.70 4.74 11.31
C VAL A 97 -16.76 6.24 10.96
N ALA A 98 -16.44 6.61 9.71
CA ALA A 98 -16.53 7.99 9.24
C ALA A 98 -17.95 8.40 8.82
N ALA A 99 -18.92 7.48 8.85
CA ALA A 99 -20.30 7.73 8.44
C ALA A 99 -20.97 8.84 9.28
N GLU A 100 -20.60 8.97 10.55
CA GLU A 100 -21.11 10.00 11.45
C GLU A 100 -20.79 11.43 10.99
N ASP A 101 -19.68 11.60 10.25
CA ASP A 101 -19.23 12.90 9.71
C ASP A 101 -19.79 13.20 8.30
N MET A 102 -20.62 12.30 7.72
CA MET A 102 -21.17 12.43 6.37
C MET A 102 -22.55 13.07 6.36
N GLU A 103 -22.84 13.89 5.35
CA GLU A 103 -24.16 14.52 5.19
C GLU A 103 -25.27 13.52 4.81
N ASN A 104 -24.92 12.53 3.97
CA ASN A 104 -25.84 11.49 3.50
C ASN A 104 -25.20 10.09 3.59
N PRO A 105 -25.01 9.54 4.82
CA PRO A 105 -24.24 8.31 5.02
C PRO A 105 -24.82 7.10 4.29
N GLU A 106 -26.16 6.99 4.17
CA GLU A 106 -26.81 5.89 3.47
C GLU A 106 -26.41 5.77 1.98
N LYS A 107 -26.09 6.89 1.34
CA LYS A 107 -25.65 6.94 -0.07
C LYS A 107 -24.15 7.02 -0.20
N ASP A 108 -23.51 7.78 0.68
CA ASP A 108 -22.08 8.10 0.56
C ASP A 108 -21.19 6.94 1.01
N VAL A 109 -21.60 6.17 2.02
CA VAL A 109 -20.82 5.01 2.49
C VAL A 109 -20.71 3.93 1.41
N PRO A 110 -21.81 3.40 0.82
CA PRO A 110 -21.71 2.37 -0.21
C PRO A 110 -20.94 2.86 -1.44
N LYS A 111 -21.17 4.11 -1.88
CA LYS A 111 -20.47 4.72 -3.01
C LYS A 111 -18.97 4.85 -2.76
N SER A 112 -18.59 5.28 -1.56
CA SER A 112 -17.18 5.40 -1.16
C SER A 112 -16.49 4.04 -1.11
N ILE A 113 -17.13 3.01 -0.58
CA ILE A 113 -16.60 1.65 -0.54
C ILE A 113 -16.35 1.14 -1.96
N LEU A 114 -17.33 1.25 -2.85
CA LEU A 114 -17.18 0.81 -4.24
C LEU A 114 -16.06 1.57 -4.96
N LEU A 115 -16.00 2.89 -4.77
CA LEU A 115 -14.96 3.72 -5.39
C LEU A 115 -13.57 3.35 -4.89
N VAL A 116 -13.40 3.14 -3.58
CA VAL A 116 -12.12 2.75 -2.98
C VAL A 116 -11.67 1.40 -3.50
N ILE A 117 -12.56 0.39 -3.51
CA ILE A 117 -12.22 -0.95 -4.02
C ILE A 117 -11.82 -0.88 -5.50
N LEU A 118 -12.57 -0.13 -6.32
CA LEU A 118 -12.27 0.03 -7.75
C LEU A 118 -10.90 0.69 -7.95
N LEU A 119 -10.66 1.83 -7.29
CA LEU A 119 -9.40 2.56 -7.39
C LEU A 119 -8.21 1.70 -6.91
N CYS A 120 -8.33 1.04 -5.75
CA CYS A 120 -7.28 0.17 -5.25
C CYS A 120 -7.00 -0.99 -6.22
N SER A 121 -8.03 -1.60 -6.81
CA SER A 121 -7.87 -2.66 -7.81
C SER A 121 -7.08 -2.17 -9.03
N VAL A 122 -7.42 -1.01 -9.56
CA VAL A 122 -6.71 -0.43 -10.71
C VAL A 122 -5.24 -0.16 -10.36
N PHE A 123 -4.98 0.44 -9.19
CA PHE A 123 -3.62 0.70 -8.73
C PHE A 123 -2.81 -0.59 -8.53
N TYR A 124 -3.39 -1.60 -7.89
CA TYR A 124 -2.69 -2.88 -7.64
C TYR A 124 -2.38 -3.61 -8.95
N ILE A 125 -3.34 -3.68 -9.88
CA ILE A 125 -3.11 -4.28 -11.20
C ILE A 125 -2.00 -3.54 -11.94
N ALA A 126 -2.03 -2.21 -11.96
CA ALA A 126 -1.01 -1.41 -12.63
C ALA A 126 0.37 -1.61 -12.00
N ILE A 127 0.49 -1.52 -10.68
CA ILE A 127 1.77 -1.67 -9.96
C ILE A 127 2.36 -3.06 -10.17
N ILE A 128 1.54 -4.11 -9.99
CA ILE A 128 1.99 -5.50 -10.13
C ILE A 128 2.34 -5.78 -11.58
N GLY A 129 1.49 -5.37 -12.53
CA GLY A 129 1.73 -5.55 -13.96
C GLY A 129 3.04 -4.90 -14.42
N ILE A 130 3.29 -3.66 -13.98
CA ILE A 130 4.53 -2.96 -14.29
C ILE A 130 5.73 -3.65 -13.64
N ALA A 131 5.62 -4.05 -12.36
CA ALA A 131 6.70 -4.75 -11.67
C ALA A 131 7.06 -6.09 -12.36
N ILE A 132 6.05 -6.86 -12.80
CA ILE A 132 6.26 -8.07 -13.60
C ILE A 132 6.93 -7.72 -14.93
N GLY A 133 6.40 -6.72 -15.64
CA GLY A 133 6.94 -6.30 -16.93
C GLY A 133 8.41 -5.85 -16.88
N ILE A 134 8.87 -5.32 -15.74
CA ILE A 134 10.25 -4.84 -15.56
C ILE A 134 11.17 -5.95 -15.04
N LEU A 135 10.74 -6.69 -14.02
CA LEU A 135 11.59 -7.66 -13.30
C LEU A 135 11.45 -9.09 -13.85
N GLY A 136 10.32 -9.42 -14.46
CA GLY A 136 10.04 -10.78 -14.93
C GLY A 136 10.14 -11.81 -13.79
N PRO A 137 10.77 -12.99 -14.05
CA PRO A 137 10.94 -14.03 -13.04
C PRO A 137 11.74 -13.62 -11.80
N GLY A 138 12.53 -12.53 -11.91
CA GLY A 138 13.28 -11.96 -10.79
C GLY A 138 12.39 -11.39 -9.70
N LEU A 139 11.15 -11.02 -10.02
CA LEU A 139 10.18 -10.45 -9.07
C LEU A 139 9.99 -11.32 -7.82
N ALA A 140 9.93 -12.64 -7.98
CA ALA A 140 9.69 -13.58 -6.89
C ALA A 140 10.82 -13.61 -5.83
N LYS A 141 12.00 -13.12 -6.17
CA LYS A 141 13.18 -13.09 -5.28
C LYS A 141 13.29 -11.77 -4.52
N GLU A 142 12.53 -10.76 -4.93
CA GLU A 142 12.63 -9.41 -4.36
C GLU A 142 11.77 -9.28 -3.10
N THR A 143 12.37 -8.76 -2.03
CA THR A 143 11.66 -8.42 -0.80
C THR A 143 10.91 -7.09 -0.87
N ALA A 144 11.33 -6.21 -1.78
CA ALA A 144 10.73 -4.90 -2.04
C ALA A 144 10.56 -4.69 -3.56
N PRO A 145 9.57 -5.38 -4.20
CA PRO A 145 9.44 -5.46 -5.65
C PRO A 145 9.33 -4.11 -6.37
N VAL A 146 8.51 -3.19 -5.83
CA VAL A 146 8.33 -1.86 -6.43
C VAL A 146 9.64 -1.06 -6.39
N GLN A 147 10.36 -1.12 -5.26
CA GLN A 147 11.64 -0.46 -5.10
C GLN A 147 12.70 -1.05 -6.05
N ALA A 148 12.75 -2.38 -6.17
CA ALA A 148 13.68 -3.06 -7.07
C ALA A 148 13.39 -2.73 -8.54
N ALA A 149 12.12 -2.77 -8.96
CA ALA A 149 11.70 -2.39 -10.30
C ALA A 149 12.09 -0.95 -10.62
N PHE A 150 11.82 -0.02 -9.71
CA PHE A 150 12.11 1.40 -9.95
C PHE A 150 13.62 1.71 -9.90
N THR A 151 14.37 0.99 -9.07
CA THR A 151 15.84 1.05 -9.07
C THR A 151 16.41 0.60 -10.41
N LYS A 152 15.81 -0.41 -11.04
CA LYS A 152 16.23 -0.89 -12.36
C LYS A 152 16.02 0.15 -13.46
N ILE A 153 15.01 1.04 -13.33
CA ILE A 153 14.68 2.08 -14.32
C ILE A 153 15.55 3.33 -14.12
N ILE A 154 15.53 3.90 -12.92
CA ILE A 154 16.13 5.22 -12.64
C ILE A 154 17.23 5.16 -11.57
N GLY A 155 17.75 3.96 -11.29
CA GLY A 155 18.87 3.78 -10.37
C GLY A 155 18.52 4.14 -8.92
N ASN A 156 19.51 4.66 -8.19
CA ASN A 156 19.35 5.00 -6.78
C ASN A 156 18.25 6.03 -6.50
N ALA A 157 17.93 6.91 -7.44
CA ALA A 157 16.82 7.86 -7.28
C ALA A 157 15.49 7.14 -7.06
N GLY A 158 15.21 6.06 -7.83
CA GLY A 158 14.03 5.22 -7.65
C GLY A 158 13.98 4.53 -6.29
N LYS A 159 15.14 4.02 -5.85
CA LYS A 159 15.28 3.41 -4.53
C LYS A 159 14.90 4.36 -3.40
N TYR A 160 15.44 5.58 -3.43
CA TYR A 160 15.16 6.56 -2.37
C TYR A 160 13.74 7.11 -2.44
N LEU A 161 13.19 7.33 -3.65
CA LEU A 161 11.83 7.82 -3.82
C LEU A 161 10.79 6.82 -3.25
N VAL A 162 10.89 5.54 -3.62
CA VAL A 162 9.99 4.50 -3.10
C VAL A 162 10.24 4.27 -1.61
N GLY A 163 11.50 4.27 -1.17
CA GLY A 163 11.83 4.14 0.24
C GLY A 163 11.23 5.26 1.11
N ALA A 164 11.35 6.50 0.68
CA ALA A 164 10.72 7.65 1.35
C ALA A 164 9.20 7.52 1.38
N GLY A 165 8.57 7.15 0.24
CA GLY A 165 7.13 6.90 0.17
C GLY A 165 6.67 5.79 1.12
N THR A 166 7.47 4.74 1.28
CA THR A 166 7.20 3.64 2.22
C THR A 166 7.22 4.14 3.67
N LEU A 167 8.22 4.94 4.04
CA LEU A 167 8.31 5.53 5.40
C LEU A 167 7.11 6.44 5.68
N VAL A 168 6.74 7.30 4.73
CA VAL A 168 5.56 8.16 4.83
C VAL A 168 4.28 7.33 4.94
N SER A 169 4.17 6.22 4.19
CA SER A 169 3.02 5.33 4.23
C SER A 169 2.87 4.65 5.60
N ILE A 170 3.96 4.13 6.16
CA ILE A 170 3.95 3.52 7.50
C ILE A 170 3.54 4.54 8.56
N GLY A 171 4.10 5.75 8.52
CA GLY A 171 3.70 6.85 9.39
C GLY A 171 2.21 7.19 9.25
N GLY A 172 1.71 7.25 8.01
CA GLY A 172 0.31 7.56 7.70
C GLY A 172 -0.69 6.54 8.22
N ILE A 173 -0.36 5.26 8.15
CA ILE A 173 -1.21 4.20 8.72
C ILE A 173 -1.36 4.39 10.23
N ASN A 174 -0.27 4.70 10.94
CA ASN A 174 -0.31 4.93 12.39
C ASN A 174 -1.14 6.18 12.73
N ILE A 175 -1.04 7.25 11.92
CA ILE A 175 -1.86 8.47 12.10
C ILE A 175 -3.34 8.13 11.90
N ALA A 176 -3.70 7.46 10.82
CA ALA A 176 -5.08 7.08 10.53
C ALA A 176 -5.66 6.16 11.63
N ALA A 177 -4.90 5.16 12.08
CA ALA A 177 -5.30 4.27 13.16
C ALA A 177 -5.52 5.02 14.47
N SER A 178 -4.67 6.00 14.80
CA SER A 178 -4.79 6.78 16.03
C SER A 178 -6.04 7.67 16.07
N ILE A 179 -6.62 8.00 14.91
CA ILE A 179 -7.87 8.77 14.80
C ILE A 179 -9.10 7.85 14.88
N GLY A 180 -9.03 6.70 14.21
CA GLY A 180 -10.15 5.78 14.13
C GLY A 180 -10.42 5.01 15.42
N THR A 181 -9.38 4.58 16.11
CA THR A 181 -9.50 3.71 17.28
C THR A 181 -10.31 4.32 18.45
N PRO A 182 -10.13 5.59 18.86
CA PRO A 182 -10.94 6.18 19.93
C PRO A 182 -12.41 6.32 19.57
N ARG A 183 -12.75 6.50 18.29
CA ARG A 183 -14.13 6.67 17.82
C ARG A 183 -14.88 5.35 17.71
N SER A 184 -14.19 4.25 17.47
CA SER A 184 -14.80 2.91 17.39
C SER A 184 -15.11 2.31 18.78
N GLY A 185 -14.63 2.94 19.87
CA GLY A 185 -14.84 2.50 21.24
C GLY A 185 -15.81 3.38 22.05
N ALA A 186 -16.34 4.43 21.45
CA ALA A 186 -17.34 5.32 22.03
C ALA A 186 -18.75 4.93 21.56
#